data_9f23c7abb7116a0bbb78536d06e3e9c1
#
_entry.id   9f23c7abb7116a0bbb78536d06e3e9c1
#
_cell.length_a   1.000
_cell.length_b   1.000
_cell.length_c   1.000
_cell.angle_alpha   90.00
_cell.angle_beta   90.00
_cell.angle_gamma   90.00
#
_symmetry.space_group_name_H-M   'P 1'
#
loop_
_entity.id
_entity.type
_entity.pdbx_description
1 polymer ?
#
loop_
_entity_poly.entity_id
_entity_poly.type
_entity_poly.pdbx_seq_one_letter_code
_entity_poly.pdbx_strand_id
1 'polypeptide(L)'
;MITCTLGEKKYSVDYVTGRVLREIEPATQMYGRVNRIALMVEKGEDVPKEEQVSVADALDVMAKWFCLLFGNQFTMDELYDHYPSDRLMSDIALALMAVQTSMTQVLSDFPTTAATEPAQTPES
;
A
#
# COMPACT_ATOMS: atom_id res chain seq x y z
N MET A 1 13.99 2.91 -8.52
CA MET A 1 13.92 4.14 -7.71
C MET A 1 12.49 4.62 -7.62
N ILE A 2 12.06 4.96 -6.42
CA ILE A 2 10.70 5.43 -6.16
C ILE A 2 10.77 6.89 -5.76
N THR A 3 9.93 7.72 -6.38
CA THR A 3 9.97 9.17 -6.12
C THR A 3 8.58 9.72 -5.86
N CYS A 4 8.52 10.80 -5.10
CA CYS A 4 7.29 11.58 -4.95
C CYS A 4 7.68 13.05 -4.73
N THR A 5 6.71 13.92 -4.93
CA THR A 5 6.93 15.35 -4.78
C THR A 5 5.91 15.92 -3.82
N LEU A 6 6.39 16.64 -2.80
CA LEU A 6 5.55 17.34 -1.83
C LEU A 6 5.80 18.83 -2.00
N GLY A 7 4.82 19.55 -2.56
CA GLY A 7 5.03 20.95 -2.88
C GLY A 7 6.15 21.08 -3.89
N GLU A 8 7.24 21.72 -3.48
CA GLU A 8 8.40 21.88 -4.36
C GLU A 8 9.54 20.93 -4.05
N LYS A 9 9.39 20.10 -3.01
CA LYS A 9 10.44 19.19 -2.61
C LYS A 9 10.22 17.81 -3.22
N LYS A 10 11.30 17.24 -3.74
CA LYS A 10 11.27 15.90 -4.31
C LYS A 10 11.96 14.91 -3.36
N TYR A 11 11.33 13.80 -3.15
CA TYR A 11 11.85 12.73 -2.28
C TYR A 11 12.01 11.45 -3.09
N SER A 12 13.02 10.67 -2.77
CA SER A 12 13.24 9.42 -3.48
C SER A 12 13.88 8.38 -2.57
N VAL A 13 13.67 7.12 -2.91
CA VAL A 13 14.36 5.99 -2.29
C VAL A 13 14.79 5.05 -3.41
N ASP A 14 15.94 4.41 -3.21
CA ASP A 14 16.51 3.55 -4.25
C ASP A 14 15.90 2.16 -4.23
N TYR A 15 15.38 1.73 -3.10
CA TYR A 15 14.85 0.38 -2.94
C TYR A 15 13.79 0.36 -1.83
N VAL A 16 13.00 -0.72 -1.84
CA VAL A 16 11.98 -0.97 -0.82
C VAL A 16 12.63 -1.79 0.30
N THR A 17 12.52 -1.29 1.54
CA THR A 17 13.10 -1.99 2.68
C THR A 17 12.20 -3.14 3.14
N GLY A 18 12.79 -4.06 3.91
CA GLY A 18 12.01 -5.13 4.52
C GLY A 18 10.93 -4.62 5.45
N ARG A 19 11.19 -3.49 6.13
CA ARG A 19 10.19 -2.88 7.00
C ARG A 19 8.95 -2.48 6.22
N VAL A 20 9.12 -1.92 5.03
CA VAL A 20 8.01 -1.53 4.17
C VAL A 20 7.17 -2.76 3.80
N LEU A 21 7.81 -3.85 3.45
CA LEU A 21 7.10 -5.08 3.12
C LEU A 21 6.37 -5.65 4.33
N ARG A 22 6.99 -5.59 5.49
CA ARG A 22 6.39 -6.13 6.71
C ARG A 22 5.14 -5.34 7.11
N GLU A 23 5.14 -4.04 6.90
CA GLU A 23 4.07 -3.17 7.36
C GLU A 23 3.03 -2.87 6.28
N ILE A 24 3.11 -3.54 5.13
CA ILE A 24 2.21 -3.25 4.02
C ILE A 24 0.79 -3.76 4.26
N GLU A 25 0.63 -4.79 5.08
CA GLU A 25 -0.66 -5.46 5.21
C GLU A 25 -1.79 -4.54 5.69
N PRO A 26 -1.61 -3.74 6.76
CA PRO A 26 -2.70 -2.85 7.18
C PRO A 26 -3.14 -1.87 6.09
N ALA A 27 -2.17 -1.34 5.33
CA ALA A 27 -2.49 -0.41 4.25
C ALA A 27 -3.24 -1.11 3.12
N THR A 28 -2.82 -2.32 2.77
CA THR A 28 -3.48 -3.10 1.73
C THR A 28 -4.90 -3.47 2.13
N GLN A 29 -5.09 -3.88 3.37
CA GLN A 29 -6.42 -4.24 3.87
C GLN A 29 -7.34 -3.03 3.89
N MET A 30 -6.83 -1.88 4.30
CA MET A 30 -7.62 -0.65 4.32
C MET A 30 -8.01 -0.23 2.91
N TYR A 31 -7.09 -0.31 1.97
CA TYR A 31 -7.37 0.01 0.58
C TYR A 31 -8.47 -0.90 0.02
N GLY A 32 -8.39 -2.20 0.28
CA GLY A 32 -9.42 -3.15 -0.14
C GLY A 32 -10.78 -2.83 0.47
N ARG A 33 -10.79 -2.44 1.74
CA ARG A 33 -12.03 -2.07 2.43
C ARG A 33 -12.66 -0.84 1.81
N VAL A 34 -11.85 0.18 1.53
CA VAL A 34 -12.33 1.41 0.91
C VAL A 34 -12.91 1.10 -0.48
N ASN A 35 -12.25 0.24 -1.24
CA ASN A 35 -12.76 -0.15 -2.55
C ASN A 35 -14.09 -0.88 -2.46
N ARG A 36 -14.26 -1.78 -1.49
CA ARG A 36 -15.52 -2.49 -1.31
C ARG A 36 -16.65 -1.51 -0.99
N ILE A 37 -16.36 -0.56 -0.08
CA ILE A 37 -17.34 0.44 0.30
C ILE A 37 -17.73 1.28 -0.93
N ALA A 38 -16.75 1.71 -1.71
CA ALA A 38 -17.01 2.51 -2.90
C ALA A 38 -17.91 1.76 -3.90
N LEU A 39 -17.65 0.47 -4.10
CA LEU A 39 -18.45 -0.34 -5.00
C LEU A 39 -19.89 -0.51 -4.48
N MET A 40 -20.05 -0.70 -3.17
CA MET A 40 -21.39 -0.83 -2.58
C MET A 40 -22.17 0.46 -2.74
N VAL A 41 -21.54 1.60 -2.49
CA VAL A 41 -22.19 2.91 -2.66
C VAL A 41 -22.59 3.11 -4.12
N GLU A 42 -21.69 2.74 -5.05
CA GLU A 42 -21.96 2.89 -6.48
C GLU A 42 -23.18 2.07 -6.91
N LYS A 43 -23.37 0.89 -6.31
CA LYS A 43 -24.48 0.01 -6.62
C LYS A 43 -25.75 0.38 -5.86
N GLY A 44 -25.70 1.39 -5.01
CA GLY A 44 -26.84 1.80 -4.20
C GLY A 44 -27.10 0.89 -3.02
N GLU A 45 -26.12 0.09 -2.63
CA GLU A 45 -26.25 -0.83 -1.48
C GLU A 45 -25.88 -0.11 -0.20
N ASP A 46 -26.49 -0.54 0.90
CA ASP A 46 -26.13 -0.01 2.22
C ASP A 46 -24.84 -0.64 2.71
N VAL A 47 -23.96 0.19 3.27
CA VAL A 47 -22.71 -0.30 3.84
C VAL A 47 -22.99 -0.78 5.26
N PRO A 48 -22.71 -2.07 5.59
CA PRO A 48 -22.89 -2.54 6.95
C PRO A 48 -22.12 -1.70 7.94
N LYS A 49 -22.67 -1.48 9.13
CA LYS A 49 -22.07 -0.61 10.13
C LYS A 49 -20.66 -1.06 10.49
N GLU A 50 -20.44 -2.36 10.57
CA GLU A 50 -19.13 -2.91 10.92
C GLU A 50 -18.10 -2.76 9.81
N GLU A 51 -18.55 -2.45 8.59
CA GLU A 51 -17.64 -2.21 7.46
C GLU A 51 -17.31 -0.73 7.27
N GLN A 52 -18.05 0.16 7.92
CA GLN A 52 -17.87 1.59 7.73
C GLN A 52 -16.54 2.03 8.31
N VAL A 53 -15.90 2.96 7.62
CA VAL A 53 -14.63 3.53 8.05
C VAL A 53 -14.62 5.00 7.67
N SER A 54 -14.09 5.86 8.56
CA SER A 54 -14.00 7.27 8.23
C SER A 54 -12.87 7.50 7.22
N VAL A 55 -13.04 8.57 6.43
CA VAL A 55 -12.01 8.94 5.46
C VAL A 55 -10.68 9.24 6.16
N ALA A 56 -10.76 9.94 7.31
CA ALA A 56 -9.56 10.27 8.07
C ALA A 56 -8.81 9.01 8.53
N ASP A 57 -9.54 8.03 9.06
CA ASP A 57 -8.92 6.79 9.52
C ASP A 57 -8.29 6.02 8.37
N ALA A 58 -8.97 5.95 7.23
CA ALA A 58 -8.46 5.26 6.06
C ALA A 58 -7.20 5.94 5.55
N LEU A 59 -7.23 7.26 5.44
CA LEU A 59 -6.07 8.02 5.00
C LEU A 59 -4.87 7.84 5.94
N ASP A 60 -5.13 7.88 7.26
CA ASP A 60 -4.04 7.78 8.24
C ASP A 60 -3.31 6.44 8.11
N VAL A 61 -4.05 5.35 7.95
CA VAL A 61 -3.42 4.03 7.81
C VAL A 61 -2.57 3.96 6.54
N MET A 62 -3.13 4.43 5.44
CA MET A 62 -2.44 4.34 4.15
C MET A 62 -1.30 5.35 4.04
N ALA A 63 -1.49 6.56 4.57
CA ALA A 63 -0.45 7.58 4.53
C ALA A 63 0.74 7.21 5.43
N LYS A 64 0.47 6.56 6.56
CA LYS A 64 1.55 6.10 7.43
C LYS A 64 2.47 5.15 6.68
N TRP A 65 1.90 4.21 5.94
CA TRP A 65 2.70 3.30 5.13
C TRP A 65 3.45 4.04 4.02
N PHE A 66 2.79 5.01 3.40
CA PHE A 66 3.41 5.79 2.32
C PHE A 66 4.63 6.57 2.84
N CYS A 67 4.52 7.16 4.02
CA CYS A 67 5.65 7.83 4.65
C CYS A 67 6.78 6.84 4.93
N LEU A 68 6.43 5.64 5.40
CA LEU A 68 7.41 4.60 5.68
C LEU A 68 8.14 4.17 4.41
N LEU A 69 7.40 4.09 3.30
CA LEU A 69 7.98 3.75 2.00
C LEU A 69 9.14 4.68 1.65
N PHE A 70 9.02 5.95 1.99
CA PHE A 70 10.05 6.94 1.71
C PHE A 70 11.00 7.14 2.88
N GLY A 71 11.05 6.18 3.82
CA GLY A 71 12.01 6.23 4.93
C GLY A 71 11.72 7.33 5.93
N ASN A 72 10.47 7.76 6.02
CA ASN A 72 10.04 8.83 6.93
C ASN A 72 10.81 10.14 6.71
N GLN A 73 11.13 10.42 5.44
CA GLN A 73 11.80 11.67 5.08
C GLN A 73 10.88 12.87 5.27
N PHE A 74 9.59 12.64 5.39
CA PHE A 74 8.59 13.68 5.66
C PHE A 74 7.57 13.11 6.65
N THR A 75 6.85 14.00 7.30
CA THR A 75 5.82 13.60 8.26
C THR A 75 4.47 13.43 7.55
N MET A 76 3.51 12.81 8.26
CA MET A 76 2.16 12.69 7.73
C MET A 76 1.52 14.06 7.56
N ASP A 77 1.79 15.00 8.48
CA ASP A 77 1.27 16.35 8.36
C ASP A 77 1.82 17.05 7.12
N GLU A 78 3.11 16.88 6.84
CA GLU A 78 3.70 17.44 5.63
C GLU A 78 3.08 16.83 4.39
N LEU A 79 2.82 15.51 4.42
CA LEU A 79 2.17 14.83 3.31
C LEU A 79 0.78 15.39 3.06
N TYR A 80 -0.01 15.54 4.12
CA TYR A 80 -1.37 16.05 3.99
C TYR A 80 -1.39 17.50 3.52
N ASP A 81 -0.45 18.32 4.00
CA ASP A 81 -0.45 19.75 3.71
C ASP A 81 0.07 20.07 2.31
N HIS A 82 0.95 19.25 1.77
CA HIS A 82 1.67 19.59 0.54
C HIS A 82 1.41 18.65 -0.63
N TYR A 83 0.66 17.57 -0.44
CA TYR A 83 0.34 16.64 -1.52
C TYR A 83 -1.03 16.99 -2.10
N PRO A 84 -1.16 17.03 -3.45
CA PRO A 84 -2.47 17.32 -4.05
C PRO A 84 -3.52 16.29 -3.62
N SER A 85 -4.65 16.78 -3.13
CA SER A 85 -5.68 15.90 -2.55
C SER A 85 -6.29 14.97 -3.60
N ASP A 86 -6.37 15.43 -4.85
CA ASP A 86 -6.96 14.64 -5.93
C ASP A 86 -6.08 13.49 -6.39
N ARG A 87 -4.82 13.47 -5.94
CA ARG A 87 -3.87 12.44 -6.36
C ARG A 87 -3.37 11.57 -5.21
N LEU A 88 -3.57 12.02 -3.97
CA LEU A 88 -2.99 11.34 -2.81
C LEU A 88 -3.40 9.88 -2.73
N MET A 89 -4.71 9.62 -2.76
CA MET A 89 -5.23 8.27 -2.65
C MET A 89 -4.79 7.38 -3.80
N SER A 90 -4.88 7.88 -5.02
CA SER A 90 -4.51 7.08 -6.19
C SER A 90 -3.02 6.82 -6.25
N ASP A 91 -2.19 7.78 -5.83
CA ASP A 91 -0.74 7.57 -5.84
C ASP A 91 -0.32 6.56 -4.78
N ILE A 92 -0.97 6.58 -3.60
CA ILE A 92 -0.73 5.57 -2.58
C ILE A 92 -1.14 4.19 -3.11
N ALA A 93 -2.29 4.10 -3.77
CA ALA A 93 -2.76 2.83 -4.33
C ALA A 93 -1.80 2.29 -5.37
N LEU A 94 -1.29 3.16 -6.24
CA LEU A 94 -0.31 2.73 -7.24
C LEU A 94 0.97 2.22 -6.58
N ALA A 95 1.42 2.90 -5.52
CA ALA A 95 2.60 2.46 -4.77
C ALA A 95 2.37 1.10 -4.13
N LEU A 96 1.19 0.88 -3.54
CA LEU A 96 0.84 -0.42 -2.94
C LEU A 96 0.92 -1.52 -3.99
N MET A 97 0.32 -1.27 -5.16
CA MET A 97 0.31 -2.26 -6.23
C MET A 97 1.72 -2.54 -6.75
N ALA A 98 2.53 -1.51 -6.90
CA ALA A 98 3.90 -1.67 -7.40
C ALA A 98 4.74 -2.50 -6.44
N VAL A 99 4.63 -2.25 -5.13
CA VAL A 99 5.40 -2.99 -4.13
C VAL A 99 4.93 -4.45 -4.09
N GLN A 100 3.62 -4.68 -4.15
CA GLN A 100 3.08 -6.04 -4.15
C GLN A 100 3.53 -6.82 -5.39
N THR A 101 3.55 -6.17 -6.54
CA THR A 101 4.00 -6.82 -7.78
C THR A 101 5.47 -7.21 -7.67
N SER A 102 6.31 -6.32 -7.15
CA SER A 102 7.72 -6.61 -6.94
C SER A 102 7.90 -7.80 -6.01
N MET A 103 7.14 -7.85 -4.92
CA MET A 103 7.22 -8.95 -3.97
C MET A 103 6.82 -10.27 -4.63
N THR A 104 5.75 -10.26 -5.41
CA THR A 104 5.29 -11.44 -6.11
C THR A 104 6.34 -11.94 -7.09
N GLN A 105 6.98 -11.03 -7.81
CA GLN A 105 8.05 -11.38 -8.73
C GLN A 105 9.23 -12.04 -8.02
N VAL A 106 9.65 -11.48 -6.89
CA VAL A 106 10.74 -12.03 -6.12
C VAL A 106 10.42 -13.45 -5.66
N LEU A 107 9.20 -13.66 -5.17
CA LEU A 107 8.78 -14.98 -4.72
C LEU A 107 8.73 -15.97 -5.89
N SER A 108 8.33 -15.52 -7.07
CA SER A 108 8.28 -16.37 -8.26
C SER A 108 9.67 -16.78 -8.73
N ASP A 109 10.66 -15.92 -8.50
CA ASP A 109 12.03 -16.15 -8.94
C ASP A 109 12.82 -17.03 -7.99
N PHE A 110 12.30 -17.27 -6.79
CA PHE A 110 12.96 -18.18 -5.86
C PHE A 110 12.88 -19.61 -6.41
N PRO A 111 14.00 -20.34 -6.37
CA PRO A 111 13.95 -21.77 -6.66
C PRO A 111 13.26 -22.43 -5.49
N THR A 112 12.04 -22.66 -5.64
CA THR A 112 11.31 -23.20 -4.53
C THR A 112 11.50 -24.67 -4.48
N THR A 113 11.73 -24.67 -3.86
CA THR A 113 11.51 -25.66 -3.69
C THR A 113 10.34 -25.81 -2.99
N ALA A 114 10.41 -25.06 -3.25
CA ALA A 114 9.63 -25.12 -2.94
C ALA A 114 8.87 -24.84 -2.70
N ALA A 115 8.66 -24.76 -2.94
CA ALA A 115 8.02 -24.61 -2.95
C ALA A 115 7.37 -24.61 -3.05
N THR A 116 7.27 -24.86 -3.37
CA THR A 116 6.88 -25.21 -3.68
C THR A 116 6.61 -25.80 -3.67
N GLU A 117 6.46 -26.19 -3.87
CA GLU A 117 6.39 -27.12 -4.04
C GLU A 117 6.34 -27.56 -3.75
N PRO A 118 6.27 -27.92 -3.61
CA PRO A 118 6.30 -28.75 -3.47
C PRO A 118 6.39 -28.93 -3.11
N ALA A 119 6.22 -29.14 -2.99
CA ALA A 119 6.54 -29.75 -2.93
C ALA A 119 6.72 -29.82 -2.69
N GLN A 120 6.56 -30.04 -2.57
CA GLN A 120 7.02 -30.62 -2.57
C GLN A 120 7.50 -30.75 -2.27
N THR A 121 7.29 -31.03 -2.04
CA THR A 121 7.86 -31.66 -1.85
C THR A 121 8.34 -31.87 -1.43
N PRO A 122 8.41 -32.37 -1.36
CA PRO A 122 8.91 -32.90 -1.05
C PRO A 122 9.36 -32.94 -0.63
N GLU A 123 9.15 -33.14 -0.72
CA GLU A 123 9.63 -33.36 -0.50
C GLU A 123 10.08 -33.01 -0.23
N SER A 124 9.98 -33.18 -0.36
CA SER A 124 10.41 -32.90 -0.15
C SER A 124 10.62 -32.63 0.03
#